data_34f0510af6be111c4118346b5ac7bf57
#
_entry.id   34f0510af6be111c4118346b5ac7bf57
#
_cell.length_a   1.000
_cell.length_b   1.000
_cell.length_c   1.000
_cell.angle_alpha   90.00
_cell.angle_beta   90.00
_cell.angle_gamma   90.00
#
_symmetry.space_group_name_H-M   'P 1'
#
loop_
_entity.id
_entity.type
_entity.pdbx_description
1 polymer ?
#
loop_
_entity_poly.entity_id
_entity_poly.type
_entity_poly.pdbx_seq_one_letter_code
_entity_poly.pdbx_strand_id
1 'polypeptide(L)'
;VKLAEGLNAGRTGLTEAQAKEAGYDVITVTCVTDDKAHYYTDASTFMTKLIADKATHKLLGIQVLGAGAVDKMVDIAVTGIAMGAKVEDFDTLDFAYAPPFSTAIHPFVQACYILENKMSGEYQTMTPAQYAATKAKGYKVIDVSPAPSIPGAQWIDLAKVTGPIDGLDLDAKLLLVCAKGKRGYFLQNRLKAYGYTNTLALEGGLFANQVKIQFEGGVLPPEEIKRVKGLGCLQDKRYPDVFNVRVITRNGKITSDEHRAVAEAAEKFGSGAVAMTTRLTLEIQGVKHENIQPLIDFLAEHGLS
;
A
#
# COMPACT_ATOMS: atom_id res chain seq x y z
N VAL A 1 5.04 -14.66 5.28
CA VAL A 1 6.39 -14.36 5.75
C VAL A 1 6.31 -13.31 6.84
N LYS A 2 6.98 -13.55 7.96
CA LYS A 2 7.17 -12.54 9.01
C LYS A 2 8.34 -11.65 8.60
N LEU A 3 8.06 -10.39 8.26
CA LEU A 3 9.10 -9.44 7.83
C LEU A 3 9.84 -8.81 9.04
N ALA A 4 9.07 -8.49 10.09
CA ALA A 4 9.58 -7.94 11.35
C ALA A 4 8.61 -8.28 12.48
N GLU A 5 8.96 -7.94 13.72
CA GLU A 5 7.99 -7.99 14.80
C GLU A 5 6.80 -7.05 14.52
N GLY A 6 5.59 -7.61 14.55
CA GLY A 6 4.37 -6.86 14.23
C GLY A 6 4.18 -6.53 12.74
N LEU A 7 4.93 -7.14 11.82
CA LEU A 7 4.74 -6.96 10.40
C LEU A 7 4.87 -8.28 9.64
N ASN A 8 3.77 -8.72 9.06
CA ASN A 8 3.65 -9.93 8.25
C ASN A 8 3.32 -9.54 6.81
N ALA A 9 3.80 -10.34 5.86
CA ALA A 9 3.41 -10.24 4.46
C ALA A 9 2.98 -11.61 3.94
N GLY A 10 2.00 -11.61 3.06
CA GLY A 10 1.55 -12.82 2.37
C GLY A 10 1.04 -12.51 0.97
N ARG A 11 1.14 -13.49 0.10
CA ARG A 11 0.56 -13.41 -1.24
C ARG A 11 0.19 -14.80 -1.74
N THR A 12 -0.78 -14.83 -2.66
CA THR A 12 -1.08 -16.01 -3.49
C THR A 12 -1.64 -15.59 -4.84
N GLY A 13 -1.66 -16.51 -5.79
CA GLY A 13 -2.09 -16.25 -7.16
C GLY A 13 -1.10 -15.38 -7.94
N LEU A 14 -1.60 -14.70 -8.96
CA LEU A 14 -0.82 -13.87 -9.87
C LEU A 14 -0.61 -12.47 -9.28
N THR A 15 0.56 -11.91 -9.51
CA THR A 15 0.76 -10.46 -9.37
C THR A 15 0.09 -9.73 -10.53
N GLU A 16 -0.11 -8.42 -10.41
CA GLU A 16 -0.66 -7.59 -11.50
C GLU A 16 0.15 -7.74 -12.80
N ALA A 17 1.49 -7.76 -12.70
CA ALA A 17 2.37 -7.93 -13.86
C ALA A 17 2.19 -9.33 -14.50
N GLN A 18 2.22 -10.39 -13.68
CA GLN A 18 2.01 -11.76 -14.16
C GLN A 18 0.62 -11.96 -14.79
N ALA A 19 -0.42 -11.37 -14.21
CA ALA A 19 -1.77 -11.46 -14.77
C ALA A 19 -1.87 -10.74 -16.13
N LYS A 20 -1.24 -9.57 -16.29
CA LYS A 20 -1.15 -8.85 -17.57
C LYS A 20 -0.36 -9.65 -18.60
N GLU A 21 0.76 -10.24 -18.21
CA GLU A 21 1.58 -11.10 -19.08
C GLU A 21 0.82 -12.34 -19.54
N ALA A 22 -0.02 -12.90 -18.66
CA ALA A 22 -0.92 -14.02 -18.98
C ALA A 22 -2.13 -13.64 -19.85
N GLY A 23 -2.30 -12.37 -20.21
CA GLY A 23 -3.34 -11.89 -21.13
C GLY A 23 -4.69 -11.55 -20.49
N TYR A 24 -4.78 -11.46 -19.16
CA TYR A 24 -6.00 -11.03 -18.47
C TYR A 24 -6.26 -9.52 -18.62
N ASP A 25 -7.54 -9.13 -18.67
CA ASP A 25 -7.95 -7.72 -18.49
C ASP A 25 -7.94 -7.38 -16.99
N VAL A 26 -6.78 -6.95 -16.52
CA VAL A 26 -6.50 -6.85 -15.09
C VAL A 26 -7.10 -5.60 -14.47
N ILE A 27 -7.90 -5.79 -13.44
CA ILE A 27 -8.30 -4.73 -12.51
C ILE A 27 -7.79 -5.03 -11.12
N THR A 28 -7.30 -3.99 -10.43
CA THR A 28 -6.75 -4.11 -9.07
C THR A 28 -7.32 -3.04 -8.16
N VAL A 29 -7.31 -3.30 -6.86
CA VAL A 29 -7.52 -2.27 -5.85
C VAL A 29 -6.52 -2.44 -4.70
N THR A 30 -5.99 -1.34 -4.21
CA THR A 30 -5.22 -1.30 -2.96
C THR A 30 -6.08 -0.65 -1.88
N CYS A 31 -6.39 -1.40 -0.85
CA CYS A 31 -7.21 -0.91 0.26
C CYS A 31 -6.53 -1.11 1.61
N VAL A 32 -6.99 -0.35 2.60
CA VAL A 32 -6.54 -0.42 3.99
C VAL A 32 -7.75 -0.67 4.86
N THR A 33 -7.77 -1.85 5.50
CA THR A 33 -8.87 -2.32 6.35
C THR A 33 -8.36 -2.65 7.74
N ASP A 34 -9.23 -2.62 8.74
CA ASP A 34 -8.86 -3.03 10.10
C ASP A 34 -8.94 -4.56 10.22
N ASP A 35 -8.00 -5.16 10.95
CA ASP A 35 -7.98 -6.61 11.20
C ASP A 35 -9.06 -7.04 12.20
N LYS A 36 -9.36 -6.19 13.17
CA LYS A 36 -10.40 -6.37 14.20
C LYS A 36 -10.96 -5.02 14.66
N ALA A 37 -11.84 -5.02 15.61
CA ALA A 37 -12.42 -3.79 16.15
C ALA A 37 -11.34 -2.89 16.78
N HIS A 38 -11.36 -1.61 16.44
CA HIS A 38 -10.32 -0.62 16.75
C HIS A 38 -10.09 -0.35 18.25
N TYR A 39 -11.03 -0.75 19.10
CA TYR A 39 -10.91 -0.59 20.56
C TYR A 39 -10.06 -1.67 21.25
N TYR A 40 -9.62 -2.70 20.52
CA TYR A 40 -8.63 -3.64 21.05
C TYR A 40 -7.24 -3.06 20.97
N THR A 41 -6.45 -3.25 22.02
CA THR A 41 -5.09 -2.68 22.14
C THR A 41 -4.11 -3.25 21.11
N ASP A 42 -4.38 -4.45 20.63
CA ASP A 42 -3.63 -5.15 19.59
C ASP A 42 -4.26 -5.03 18.19
N ALA A 43 -5.27 -4.17 18.03
CA ALA A 43 -5.88 -3.90 16.74
C ALA A 43 -4.86 -3.32 15.77
N SER A 44 -4.88 -3.81 14.54
CA SER A 44 -3.97 -3.41 13.48
C SER A 44 -4.69 -3.23 12.15
N THR A 45 -3.96 -2.87 11.13
CA THR A 45 -4.51 -2.72 9.78
C THR A 45 -3.84 -3.65 8.80
N PHE A 46 -4.62 -4.10 7.81
CA PHE A 46 -4.12 -4.71 6.61
C PHE A 46 -4.02 -3.68 5.48
N MET A 47 -2.91 -3.69 4.77
CA MET A 47 -2.82 -3.16 3.42
C MET A 47 -2.98 -4.34 2.46
N THR A 48 -4.07 -4.34 1.71
CA THR A 48 -4.43 -5.44 0.81
C THR A 48 -4.49 -4.95 -0.62
N LYS A 49 -3.83 -5.67 -1.53
CA LYS A 49 -4.02 -5.51 -2.97
C LYS A 49 -4.71 -6.74 -3.51
N LEU A 50 -5.94 -6.57 -4.03
CA LEU A 50 -6.65 -7.60 -4.79
C LEU A 50 -6.37 -7.42 -6.28
N ILE A 51 -6.27 -8.54 -6.99
CA ILE A 51 -6.07 -8.62 -8.44
C ILE A 51 -7.17 -9.52 -9.00
N ALA A 52 -7.93 -9.02 -9.97
CA ALA A 52 -8.99 -9.77 -10.64
C ALA A 52 -8.97 -9.52 -12.13
N ASP A 53 -9.63 -10.41 -12.87
CA ASP A 53 -9.94 -10.23 -14.29
C ASP A 53 -11.21 -9.40 -14.42
N LYS A 54 -11.12 -8.25 -15.08
CA LYS A 54 -12.23 -7.32 -15.23
C LYS A 54 -13.37 -7.91 -16.09
N ALA A 55 -13.06 -8.78 -17.04
CA ALA A 55 -14.04 -9.34 -17.95
C ALA A 55 -14.87 -10.46 -17.31
N THR A 56 -14.23 -11.30 -16.47
CA THR A 56 -14.88 -12.48 -15.86
C THR A 56 -15.16 -12.31 -14.38
N HIS A 57 -14.63 -11.27 -13.76
CA HIS A 57 -14.62 -10.99 -12.31
C HIS A 57 -13.87 -12.03 -11.48
N LYS A 58 -13.18 -13.00 -12.10
CA LYS A 58 -12.42 -14.02 -11.37
C LYS A 58 -11.30 -13.41 -10.55
N LEU A 59 -11.21 -13.85 -9.29
CA LEU A 59 -10.08 -13.53 -8.43
C LEU A 59 -8.81 -14.19 -8.98
N LEU A 60 -7.79 -13.39 -9.27
CA LEU A 60 -6.51 -13.84 -9.83
C LEU A 60 -5.39 -13.86 -8.80
N GLY A 61 -5.44 -12.99 -7.80
CA GLY A 61 -4.40 -12.92 -6.79
C GLY A 61 -4.66 -11.93 -5.67
N ILE A 62 -3.88 -12.06 -4.61
CA ILE A 62 -3.87 -11.17 -3.45
C ILE A 62 -2.44 -10.92 -2.97
N GLN A 63 -2.21 -9.72 -2.47
CA GLN A 63 -1.03 -9.35 -1.70
C GLN A 63 -1.50 -8.65 -0.43
N VAL A 64 -0.99 -9.07 0.73
CA VAL A 64 -1.40 -8.52 2.04
C VAL A 64 -0.18 -8.19 2.87
N LEU A 65 -0.24 -7.05 3.54
CA LEU A 65 0.76 -6.60 4.51
C LEU A 65 0.04 -6.12 5.77
N GLY A 66 0.50 -6.52 6.95
CA GLY A 66 -0.08 -6.09 8.23
C GLY A 66 0.47 -6.85 9.43
N ALA A 67 0.05 -6.44 10.63
CA ALA A 67 0.47 -7.09 11.88
C ALA A 67 -0.42 -8.28 12.25
N GLY A 68 -1.67 -8.30 11.76
CA GLY A 68 -2.65 -9.33 12.08
C GLY A 68 -2.45 -10.65 11.33
N ALA A 69 -3.52 -11.44 11.23
CA ALA A 69 -3.56 -12.76 10.60
C ALA A 69 -3.55 -12.64 9.05
N VAL A 70 -2.41 -12.24 8.50
CA VAL A 70 -2.17 -12.13 7.04
C VAL A 70 -2.35 -13.48 6.34
N ASP A 71 -1.95 -14.56 6.99
CA ASP A 71 -2.13 -15.94 6.54
C ASP A 71 -3.60 -16.27 6.28
N LYS A 72 -4.51 -15.91 7.19
CA LYS A 72 -5.95 -16.09 7.02
C LYS A 72 -6.48 -15.41 5.74
N MET A 73 -6.03 -14.19 5.47
CA MET A 73 -6.40 -13.46 4.25
C MET A 73 -5.91 -14.19 2.98
N VAL A 74 -4.70 -14.73 3.05
CA VAL A 74 -4.10 -15.49 1.93
C VAL A 74 -4.80 -16.82 1.73
N ASP A 75 -5.11 -17.58 2.79
CA ASP A 75 -5.77 -18.88 2.71
C ASP A 75 -7.19 -18.80 2.14
N ILE A 76 -7.94 -17.73 2.48
CA ILE A 76 -9.22 -17.44 1.86
C ILE A 76 -9.05 -17.25 0.35
N ALA A 77 -8.06 -16.45 -0.07
CA ALA A 77 -7.80 -16.22 -1.49
C ALA A 77 -7.31 -17.48 -2.20
N VAL A 78 -6.46 -18.31 -1.58
CA VAL A 78 -6.03 -19.62 -2.13
C VAL A 78 -7.23 -20.47 -2.47
N THR A 79 -8.15 -20.61 -1.51
CA THR A 79 -9.37 -21.40 -1.70
C THR A 79 -10.22 -20.84 -2.84
N GLY A 80 -10.49 -19.53 -2.85
CA GLY A 80 -11.26 -18.89 -3.90
C GLY A 80 -10.65 -19.04 -5.28
N ILE A 81 -9.34 -18.81 -5.42
CA ILE A 81 -8.64 -18.97 -6.70
C ILE A 81 -8.71 -20.42 -7.18
N ALA A 82 -8.48 -21.40 -6.29
CA ALA A 82 -8.54 -22.81 -6.63
C ALA A 82 -9.94 -23.26 -7.09
N MET A 83 -10.99 -22.64 -6.53
CA MET A 83 -12.39 -22.89 -6.90
C MET A 83 -12.84 -22.08 -8.13
N GLY A 84 -12.01 -21.18 -8.64
CA GLY A 84 -12.36 -20.28 -9.75
C GLY A 84 -13.39 -19.22 -9.37
N ALA A 85 -13.44 -18.83 -8.09
CA ALA A 85 -14.39 -17.88 -7.54
C ALA A 85 -14.23 -16.49 -8.18
N LYS A 86 -15.36 -15.82 -8.34
CA LYS A 86 -15.45 -14.42 -8.67
C LYS A 86 -15.37 -13.56 -7.40
N VAL A 87 -15.11 -12.27 -7.58
CA VAL A 87 -15.00 -11.33 -6.44
C VAL A 87 -16.31 -11.28 -5.65
N GLU A 88 -17.45 -11.24 -6.32
CA GLU A 88 -18.78 -11.22 -5.72
C GLU A 88 -19.22 -12.52 -5.03
N ASP A 89 -18.57 -13.65 -5.30
CA ASP A 89 -18.89 -14.92 -4.64
C ASP A 89 -18.56 -14.88 -3.13
N PHE A 90 -17.71 -13.94 -2.70
CA PHE A 90 -17.33 -13.78 -1.30
C PHE A 90 -18.32 -12.97 -0.47
N ASP A 91 -19.27 -12.27 -1.08
CA ASP A 91 -20.18 -11.33 -0.40
C ASP A 91 -21.13 -12.03 0.58
N THR A 92 -21.51 -13.26 0.26
CA THR A 92 -22.48 -14.03 1.03
C THR A 92 -21.85 -15.11 1.91
N LEU A 93 -20.51 -15.18 1.95
CA LEU A 93 -19.84 -16.19 2.76
C LEU A 93 -19.87 -15.81 4.25
N ASP A 94 -20.29 -16.76 5.07
CA ASP A 94 -20.36 -16.63 6.53
C ASP A 94 -19.00 -16.93 7.16
N PHE A 95 -18.13 -15.92 7.14
CA PHE A 95 -16.81 -16.03 7.77
C PHE A 95 -16.91 -16.01 9.30
N ALA A 96 -16.04 -16.81 9.94
CA ALA A 96 -15.94 -16.83 11.39
C ALA A 96 -15.68 -15.42 11.95
N TYR A 97 -16.59 -14.98 12.83
CA TYR A 97 -16.55 -13.67 13.44
C TYR A 97 -16.63 -13.75 14.97
N ALA A 98 -15.71 -13.05 15.60
CA ALA A 98 -15.86 -12.53 16.96
C ALA A 98 -15.02 -11.24 17.04
N PRO A 99 -15.44 -10.22 17.81
CA PRO A 99 -14.77 -8.91 17.85
C PRO A 99 -13.25 -8.97 18.11
N PRO A 100 -12.69 -9.89 18.93
CA PRO A 100 -11.24 -10.00 19.12
C PRO A 100 -10.46 -10.53 17.92
N PHE A 101 -11.13 -11.18 16.95
CA PHE A 101 -10.47 -11.90 15.86
C PHE A 101 -10.73 -11.33 14.48
N SER A 102 -11.79 -10.55 14.30
CA SER A 102 -12.13 -9.96 13.00
C SER A 102 -13.08 -8.77 13.17
N THR A 103 -13.26 -7.99 12.12
CA THR A 103 -14.38 -7.05 11.98
C THR A 103 -15.64 -7.79 11.56
N ALA A 104 -16.83 -7.22 11.82
CA ALA A 104 -18.12 -7.87 11.50
C ALA A 104 -18.25 -8.22 10.00
N ILE A 105 -17.81 -7.33 9.12
CA ILE A 105 -17.55 -7.67 7.72
C ILE A 105 -16.07 -8.02 7.64
N HIS A 106 -15.76 -9.25 7.25
CA HIS A 106 -14.39 -9.72 7.20
C HIS A 106 -13.51 -8.82 6.32
N PRO A 107 -12.25 -8.50 6.69
CA PRO A 107 -11.39 -7.60 5.93
C PRO A 107 -11.20 -8.00 4.46
N PHE A 108 -11.20 -9.30 4.17
CA PHE A 108 -11.17 -9.82 2.81
C PHE A 108 -12.42 -9.42 2.02
N VAL A 109 -13.60 -9.59 2.62
CA VAL A 109 -14.88 -9.20 1.99
C VAL A 109 -14.95 -7.69 1.79
N GLN A 110 -14.46 -6.90 2.76
CA GLN A 110 -14.36 -5.45 2.56
C GLN A 110 -13.50 -5.10 1.33
N ALA A 111 -12.39 -5.82 1.11
CA ALA A 111 -11.56 -5.61 -0.07
C ALA A 111 -12.28 -6.01 -1.37
N CYS A 112 -13.10 -7.08 -1.35
CA CYS A 112 -13.97 -7.47 -2.47
C CYS A 112 -14.98 -6.36 -2.78
N TYR A 113 -15.73 -5.86 -1.81
CA TYR A 113 -16.68 -4.75 -2.02
C TYR A 113 -16.03 -3.49 -2.61
N ILE A 114 -14.81 -3.16 -2.17
CA ILE A 114 -14.10 -1.99 -2.71
C ILE A 114 -13.72 -2.24 -4.18
N LEU A 115 -13.29 -3.47 -4.52
CA LEU A 115 -12.96 -3.83 -5.89
C LEU A 115 -14.20 -3.85 -6.80
N GLU A 116 -15.32 -4.37 -6.34
CA GLU A 116 -16.60 -4.35 -7.05
C GLU A 116 -17.09 -2.93 -7.32
N ASN A 117 -17.05 -2.05 -6.33
CA ASN A 117 -17.36 -0.63 -6.53
C ASN A 117 -16.47 0.02 -7.61
N LYS A 118 -15.21 -0.44 -7.72
CA LYS A 118 -14.31 0.01 -8.78
C LYS A 118 -14.67 -0.61 -10.14
N MET A 119 -15.03 -1.89 -10.18
CA MET A 119 -15.47 -2.59 -11.38
C MET A 119 -16.75 -1.98 -11.97
N SER A 120 -17.72 -1.64 -11.11
CA SER A 120 -18.99 -1.00 -11.50
C SER A 120 -18.84 0.47 -11.90
N GLY A 121 -17.67 1.10 -11.63
CA GLY A 121 -17.45 2.53 -11.86
C GLY A 121 -17.99 3.45 -10.76
N GLU A 122 -18.51 2.89 -9.68
CA GLU A 122 -18.95 3.67 -8.51
C GLU A 122 -17.77 4.22 -7.70
N TYR A 123 -16.61 3.60 -7.82
CA TYR A 123 -15.37 4.04 -7.20
C TYR A 123 -14.29 4.28 -8.24
N GLN A 124 -14.06 5.53 -8.57
CA GLN A 124 -12.99 5.94 -9.47
C GLN A 124 -11.75 6.32 -8.67
N THR A 125 -10.61 5.74 -9.02
CA THR A 125 -9.43 5.79 -8.16
C THR A 125 -8.17 6.20 -8.90
N MET A 126 -7.24 6.76 -8.12
CA MET A 126 -5.82 6.82 -8.45
C MET A 126 -5.11 5.74 -7.63
N THR A 127 -4.45 4.80 -8.29
CA THR A 127 -3.68 3.76 -7.61
C THR A 127 -2.40 4.32 -6.98
N PRO A 128 -1.81 3.64 -5.96
CA PRO A 128 -0.52 4.04 -5.41
C PRO A 128 0.59 4.18 -6.46
N ALA A 129 0.62 3.30 -7.46
CA ALA A 129 1.60 3.35 -8.55
C ALA A 129 1.40 4.60 -9.42
N GLN A 130 0.16 4.91 -9.81
CA GLN A 130 -0.16 6.12 -10.56
C GLN A 130 0.18 7.37 -9.76
N TYR A 131 -0.17 7.41 -8.48
CA TYR A 131 0.20 8.52 -7.60
C TYR A 131 1.73 8.66 -7.51
N ALA A 132 2.46 7.57 -7.32
CA ALA A 132 3.92 7.59 -7.27
C ALA A 132 4.54 8.14 -8.55
N ALA A 133 4.00 7.80 -9.72
CA ALA A 133 4.48 8.25 -11.02
C ALA A 133 4.16 9.72 -11.32
N THR A 134 2.95 10.17 -10.97
CA THR A 134 2.43 11.49 -11.39
C THR A 134 2.46 12.54 -10.30
N LYS A 135 2.58 12.13 -9.01
CA LYS A 135 2.42 13.03 -7.84
C LYS A 135 1.15 13.86 -7.89
N ALA A 136 0.08 13.27 -8.44
CA ALA A 136 -1.20 13.94 -8.67
C ALA A 136 -1.08 15.22 -9.54
N LYS A 137 -0.07 15.30 -10.42
CA LYS A 137 0.10 16.46 -11.30
C LYS A 137 -1.19 16.74 -12.09
N GLY A 138 -1.67 17.98 -12.00
CA GLY A 138 -2.90 18.41 -12.66
C GLY A 138 -4.18 18.15 -11.86
N TYR A 139 -4.08 17.59 -10.66
CA TYR A 139 -5.21 17.43 -9.72
C TYR A 139 -5.09 18.40 -8.55
N LYS A 140 -6.23 18.97 -8.13
CA LYS A 140 -6.33 19.66 -6.86
C LYS A 140 -6.53 18.63 -5.76
N VAL A 141 -5.62 18.58 -4.79
CA VAL A 141 -5.72 17.64 -3.66
C VAL A 141 -6.72 18.17 -2.64
N ILE A 142 -7.69 17.32 -2.29
CA ILE A 142 -8.71 17.59 -1.29
C ILE A 142 -8.48 16.66 -0.11
N ASP A 143 -8.21 17.23 1.06
CA ASP A 143 -8.08 16.48 2.31
C ASP A 143 -9.47 16.28 2.93
N VAL A 144 -9.88 15.01 3.08
CA VAL A 144 -11.18 14.60 3.66
C VAL A 144 -10.99 13.92 5.02
N SER A 145 -9.85 14.10 5.64
CA SER A 145 -9.57 13.56 6.99
C SER A 145 -10.50 14.19 8.04
N PRO A 146 -10.70 13.56 9.21
CA PRO A 146 -11.54 14.13 10.28
C PRO A 146 -11.07 15.53 10.74
N ALA A 147 -9.78 15.80 10.63
CA ALA A 147 -9.14 17.11 10.82
C ALA A 147 -8.11 17.32 9.70
N PRO A 148 -7.70 18.58 9.41
CA PRO A 148 -6.67 18.86 8.41
C PRO A 148 -5.41 18.04 8.67
N SER A 149 -4.94 17.30 7.66
CA SER A 149 -3.80 16.38 7.79
C SER A 149 -2.77 16.50 6.66
N ILE A 150 -3.12 17.18 5.58
CA ILE A 150 -2.26 17.33 4.40
C ILE A 150 -1.87 18.80 4.23
N PRO A 151 -0.61 19.18 4.45
CA PRO A 151 -0.16 20.55 4.26
C PRO A 151 -0.44 21.06 2.84
N GLY A 152 -1.01 22.25 2.72
CA GLY A 152 -1.32 22.89 1.44
C GLY A 152 -2.53 22.33 0.69
N ALA A 153 -3.17 21.26 1.15
CA ALA A 153 -4.42 20.78 0.56
C ALA A 153 -5.62 21.53 1.13
N GLN A 154 -6.67 21.69 0.30
CA GLN A 154 -7.95 22.19 0.77
C GLN A 154 -8.62 21.10 1.62
N TRP A 155 -8.81 21.38 2.92
CA TRP A 155 -9.54 20.48 3.80
C TRP A 155 -11.05 20.68 3.67
N ILE A 156 -11.79 19.58 3.65
CA ILE A 156 -13.25 19.55 3.59
C ILE A 156 -13.80 18.66 4.69
N ASP A 157 -14.64 19.21 5.55
CA ASP A 157 -15.42 18.42 6.50
C ASP A 157 -16.52 17.66 5.77
N LEU A 158 -16.33 16.35 5.63
CA LEU A 158 -17.30 15.48 4.97
C LEU A 158 -18.72 15.62 5.53
N ALA A 159 -18.88 15.88 6.85
CA ALA A 159 -20.19 16.00 7.48
C ALA A 159 -20.98 17.25 7.01
N LYS A 160 -20.25 18.28 6.56
CA LYS A 160 -20.84 19.56 6.13
C LYS A 160 -21.13 19.63 4.63
N VAL A 161 -20.77 18.60 3.85
CA VAL A 161 -21.01 18.59 2.41
C VAL A 161 -22.46 18.23 2.12
N THR A 162 -23.28 19.26 1.85
CA THR A 162 -24.71 19.15 1.55
C THR A 162 -25.09 19.70 0.18
N GLY A 163 -24.11 20.07 -0.64
CA GLY A 163 -24.25 20.64 -1.99
C GLY A 163 -22.91 20.76 -2.69
N PRO A 164 -22.87 21.44 -3.83
CA PRO A 164 -21.62 21.84 -4.48
C PRO A 164 -20.74 22.63 -3.50
N ILE A 165 -19.42 22.48 -3.66
CA ILE A 165 -18.44 23.09 -2.76
C ILE A 165 -18.02 24.44 -3.33
N ASP A 166 -18.14 25.49 -2.54
CA ASP A 166 -17.74 26.84 -2.93
C ASP A 166 -16.26 26.88 -3.36
N GLY A 167 -16.00 27.52 -4.50
CA GLY A 167 -14.66 27.67 -5.05
C GLY A 167 -14.08 26.38 -5.69
N LEU A 168 -14.91 25.38 -5.96
CA LEU A 168 -14.56 24.20 -6.75
C LEU A 168 -15.48 24.08 -7.97
N ASP A 169 -14.93 24.18 -9.15
CA ASP A 169 -15.66 24.00 -10.40
C ASP A 169 -16.09 22.52 -10.55
N LEU A 170 -17.24 22.28 -11.18
CA LEU A 170 -17.81 20.94 -11.33
C LEU A 170 -16.94 20.03 -12.21
N ASP A 171 -16.15 20.59 -13.12
CA ASP A 171 -15.22 19.89 -14.00
C ASP A 171 -13.78 19.86 -13.47
N ALA A 172 -13.53 20.45 -12.29
CA ALA A 172 -12.21 20.44 -11.68
C ALA A 172 -11.70 19.01 -11.44
N LYS A 173 -10.44 18.77 -11.76
CA LYS A 173 -9.78 17.49 -11.47
C LYS A 173 -9.41 17.44 -9.99
N LEU A 174 -10.14 16.63 -9.22
CA LEU A 174 -9.99 16.52 -7.78
C LEU A 174 -9.41 15.14 -7.40
N LEU A 175 -8.37 15.15 -6.55
CA LEU A 175 -7.88 13.95 -5.88
C LEU A 175 -8.29 13.99 -4.41
N LEU A 176 -9.18 13.08 -4.02
CA LEU A 176 -9.77 13.00 -2.68
C LEU A 176 -8.92 12.08 -1.82
N VAL A 177 -8.38 12.61 -0.73
CA VAL A 177 -7.41 11.91 0.12
C VAL A 177 -7.87 11.92 1.57
N CYS A 178 -7.78 10.78 2.23
CA CYS A 178 -7.91 10.65 3.69
C CYS A 178 -6.97 9.54 4.18
N ALA A 179 -7.00 9.23 5.47
CA ALA A 179 -6.06 8.26 6.05
C ALA A 179 -6.07 6.88 5.37
N LYS A 180 -7.24 6.28 5.10
CA LYS A 180 -7.38 4.90 4.61
C LYS A 180 -8.15 4.76 3.28
N GLY A 181 -8.57 5.87 2.65
CA GLY A 181 -9.35 5.88 1.39
C GLY A 181 -10.87 5.96 1.58
N LYS A 182 -11.45 5.45 2.67
CA LYS A 182 -12.90 5.34 2.89
C LYS A 182 -13.65 6.69 2.81
N ARG A 183 -13.14 7.74 3.45
CA ARG A 183 -13.78 9.07 3.42
C ARG A 183 -13.68 9.71 2.04
N GLY A 184 -12.60 9.41 1.29
CA GLY A 184 -12.46 9.81 -0.12
C GLY A 184 -13.58 9.23 -0.98
N TYR A 185 -13.89 7.94 -0.83
CA TYR A 185 -15.01 7.28 -1.49
C TYR A 185 -16.36 7.94 -1.15
N PHE A 186 -16.62 8.22 0.13
CA PHE A 186 -17.86 8.86 0.53
C PHE A 186 -18.01 10.27 -0.04
N LEU A 187 -16.93 11.07 -0.05
CA LEU A 187 -16.97 12.38 -0.68
C LEU A 187 -17.16 12.26 -2.19
N GLN A 188 -16.49 11.32 -2.85
CA GLN A 188 -16.63 11.11 -4.30
C GLN A 188 -18.09 10.87 -4.69
N ASN A 189 -18.80 10.00 -3.98
CA ASN A 189 -20.21 9.72 -4.25
C ASN A 189 -21.11 10.93 -4.01
N ARG A 190 -20.84 11.73 -2.97
CA ARG A 190 -21.59 12.99 -2.77
C ARG A 190 -21.32 13.98 -3.88
N LEU A 191 -20.06 14.16 -4.27
CA LEU A 191 -19.69 15.09 -5.34
C LEU A 191 -20.29 14.66 -6.68
N LYS A 192 -20.29 13.33 -6.98
CA LYS A 192 -20.96 12.77 -8.16
C LYS A 192 -22.45 13.16 -8.21
N ALA A 193 -23.16 13.05 -7.07
CA ALA A 193 -24.55 13.46 -6.96
C ALA A 193 -24.76 14.98 -7.17
N TYR A 194 -23.75 15.80 -6.92
CA TYR A 194 -23.77 17.23 -7.14
C TYR A 194 -23.20 17.69 -8.51
N GLY A 195 -22.91 16.73 -9.41
CA GLY A 195 -22.51 17.00 -10.78
C GLY A 195 -20.99 17.10 -11.03
N TYR A 196 -20.16 16.78 -10.05
CA TYR A 196 -18.71 16.70 -10.28
C TYR A 196 -18.36 15.46 -11.10
N THR A 197 -17.61 15.64 -12.20
CA THR A 197 -17.33 14.56 -13.15
C THR A 197 -15.88 14.05 -13.09
N ASN A 198 -14.95 14.83 -12.54
CA ASN A 198 -13.51 14.55 -12.60
C ASN A 198 -12.90 14.33 -11.22
N THR A 199 -13.47 13.41 -10.45
CA THR A 199 -12.98 13.09 -9.10
C THR A 199 -12.32 11.72 -9.07
N LEU A 200 -11.14 11.62 -8.45
CA LEU A 200 -10.49 10.35 -8.11
C LEU A 200 -10.26 10.28 -6.59
N ALA A 201 -10.43 9.11 -6.01
CA ALA A 201 -10.02 8.86 -4.65
C ALA A 201 -8.67 8.15 -4.62
N LEU A 202 -7.78 8.52 -3.71
CA LEU A 202 -6.47 7.86 -3.57
C LEU A 202 -6.65 6.52 -2.87
N GLU A 203 -6.33 5.42 -3.58
CA GLU A 203 -6.42 4.07 -3.03
C GLU A 203 -5.54 3.90 -1.79
N GLY A 204 -6.11 3.33 -0.73
CA GLY A 204 -5.42 3.14 0.56
C GLY A 204 -5.07 4.43 1.29
N GLY A 205 -5.47 5.58 0.74
CA GLY A 205 -5.29 6.91 1.35
C GLY A 205 -3.83 7.22 1.71
N LEU A 206 -3.64 8.04 2.75
CA LEU A 206 -2.30 8.37 3.24
C LEU A 206 -1.55 7.13 3.74
N PHE A 207 -2.25 6.15 4.33
CA PHE A 207 -1.60 4.97 4.90
C PHE A 207 -0.80 4.19 3.85
N ALA A 208 -1.38 3.91 2.68
CA ALA A 208 -0.70 3.20 1.60
C ALA A 208 0.29 4.08 0.80
N ASN A 209 0.21 5.42 0.94
CA ASN A 209 0.96 6.36 0.11
C ASN A 209 1.89 7.29 0.91
N GLN A 210 1.95 7.12 2.23
CA GLN A 210 2.67 8.01 3.17
C GLN A 210 4.17 8.15 2.92
N VAL A 211 4.78 7.22 2.22
CA VAL A 211 6.23 7.20 1.99
C VAL A 211 6.77 8.47 1.30
N LYS A 212 5.91 9.27 0.71
CA LYS A 212 6.34 10.44 -0.11
C LYS A 212 5.76 11.80 0.30
N ILE A 213 4.77 11.86 1.20
CA ILE A 213 4.12 13.12 1.58
C ILE A 213 4.78 13.77 2.82
N GLN A 214 5.52 13.02 3.62
CA GLN A 214 6.03 13.48 4.93
C GLN A 214 7.50 13.89 4.96
N PHE A 215 8.25 13.81 3.86
CA PHE A 215 9.72 13.91 3.90
C PHE A 215 10.38 15.14 3.29
N GLU A 216 9.68 16.22 3.13
CA GLU A 216 10.33 17.50 2.90
C GLU A 216 10.69 18.16 4.25
N GLY A 217 11.66 17.55 4.96
CA GLY A 217 12.38 18.19 6.06
C GLY A 217 11.88 17.91 7.48
N GLY A 218 11.95 16.66 7.99
CA GLY A 218 11.61 16.38 9.39
C GLY A 218 12.15 15.05 9.93
N VAL A 219 12.12 14.85 11.26
CA VAL A 219 12.42 13.58 11.92
C VAL A 219 11.36 12.54 11.50
N LEU A 220 11.83 11.37 11.06
CA LEU A 220 10.97 10.27 10.66
C LEU A 220 10.01 9.86 11.79
N PRO A 221 8.68 9.73 11.53
CA PRO A 221 7.76 9.21 12.52
C PRO A 221 8.15 7.78 12.93
N PRO A 222 7.92 7.37 14.19
CA PRO A 222 8.24 6.02 14.66
C PRO A 222 7.61 4.89 13.81
N GLU A 223 6.44 5.14 13.22
CA GLU A 223 5.75 4.19 12.36
C GLU A 223 6.46 3.99 11.02
N GLU A 224 7.02 5.07 10.45
CA GLU A 224 7.81 4.97 9.23
C GLU A 224 9.15 4.27 9.46
N ILE A 225 9.80 4.54 10.60
CA ILE A 225 11.00 3.80 11.02
C ILE A 225 10.70 2.30 11.11
N LYS A 226 9.55 1.92 11.67
CA LYS A 226 9.10 0.52 11.71
C LYS A 226 8.85 -0.05 10.32
N ARG A 227 8.24 0.74 9.44
CA ARG A 227 7.94 0.31 8.07
C ARG A 227 9.22 0.02 7.27
N VAL A 228 10.16 0.96 7.25
CA VAL A 228 11.44 0.75 6.53
C VAL A 228 12.28 -0.35 7.16
N LYS A 229 12.16 -0.56 8.47
CA LYS A 229 12.76 -1.71 9.15
C LYS A 229 12.20 -3.05 8.61
N GLY A 230 10.91 -3.09 8.28
CA GLY A 230 10.28 -4.23 7.63
C GLY A 230 10.83 -4.52 6.22
N LEU A 231 11.35 -3.51 5.53
CA LEU A 231 12.05 -3.64 4.26
C LEU A 231 13.53 -4.00 4.40
N GLY A 232 13.99 -4.33 5.60
CA GLY A 232 15.41 -4.63 5.86
C GLY A 232 16.28 -3.39 6.13
N CYS A 233 15.69 -2.21 6.25
CA CYS A 233 16.40 -0.96 6.49
C CYS A 233 16.43 -0.65 7.98
N LEU A 234 17.60 -0.75 8.60
CA LEU A 234 17.79 -0.50 10.02
C LEU A 234 18.29 0.92 10.24
N GLN A 235 17.53 1.74 10.97
CA GLN A 235 17.97 3.09 11.35
C GLN A 235 19.27 3.03 12.17
N ASP A 236 20.25 3.85 11.82
CA ASP A 236 21.47 3.99 12.64
C ASP A 236 21.12 4.74 13.94
N LYS A 237 21.54 4.17 15.07
CA LYS A 237 21.24 4.78 16.39
C LYS A 237 21.98 6.10 16.63
N ARG A 238 23.10 6.32 15.93
CA ARG A 238 23.92 7.52 16.06
C ARG A 238 23.48 8.66 15.14
N TYR A 239 22.88 8.28 14.01
CA TYR A 239 22.42 9.19 12.95
C TYR A 239 20.98 8.86 12.56
N PRO A 240 19.98 9.55 13.14
CA PRO A 240 18.56 9.20 12.98
C PRO A 240 18.00 9.35 11.56
N ASP A 241 18.68 10.04 10.67
CA ASP A 241 18.34 10.23 9.25
C ASP A 241 19.01 9.22 8.32
N VAL A 242 19.81 8.29 8.90
CA VAL A 242 20.62 7.34 8.15
C VAL A 242 20.22 5.90 8.48
N PHE A 243 20.23 5.07 7.44
CA PHE A 243 19.84 3.66 7.51
C PHE A 243 20.95 2.74 7.02
N ASN A 244 20.97 1.54 7.57
CA ASN A 244 21.72 0.40 7.05
C ASN A 244 20.74 -0.54 6.36
N VAL A 245 20.91 -0.75 5.05
CA VAL A 245 19.99 -1.53 4.24
C VAL A 245 20.54 -2.93 4.02
N ARG A 246 19.76 -3.92 4.43
CA ARG A 246 20.14 -5.32 4.35
C ARG A 246 19.86 -5.88 2.97
N VAL A 247 20.86 -6.52 2.39
CA VAL A 247 20.77 -7.29 1.13
C VAL A 247 20.81 -8.77 1.49
N ILE A 248 19.76 -9.50 1.11
CA ILE A 248 19.62 -10.93 1.39
C ILE A 248 20.48 -11.71 0.38
N THR A 249 21.31 -12.60 0.88
CA THR A 249 22.13 -13.51 0.05
C THR A 249 21.61 -14.94 0.16
N ARG A 250 21.92 -15.76 -0.84
CA ARG A 250 21.56 -17.18 -0.86
C ARG A 250 22.49 -17.98 0.07
N ASN A 251 22.18 -18.02 1.36
CA ASN A 251 23.01 -18.66 2.40
C ASN A 251 24.48 -18.17 2.41
N GLY A 252 24.67 -16.87 2.30
CA GLY A 252 26.00 -16.27 2.26
C GLY A 252 26.72 -16.37 0.92
N LYS A 253 26.09 -16.94 -0.10
CA LYS A 253 26.64 -17.01 -1.45
C LYS A 253 26.12 -15.84 -2.29
N ILE A 254 27.03 -15.18 -2.95
CA ILE A 254 26.79 -14.08 -3.88
C ILE A 254 27.73 -14.21 -5.06
N THR A 255 27.24 -13.98 -6.26
CA THR A 255 28.05 -14.00 -7.47
C THR A 255 28.94 -12.75 -7.55
N SER A 256 29.95 -12.78 -8.40
CA SER A 256 30.83 -11.62 -8.63
C SER A 256 30.05 -10.42 -9.19
N ASP A 257 29.04 -10.66 -10.01
CA ASP A 257 28.22 -9.59 -10.61
C ASP A 257 27.27 -8.99 -9.57
N GLU A 258 26.62 -9.83 -8.76
CA GLU A 258 25.80 -9.37 -7.62
C GLU A 258 26.65 -8.58 -6.61
N HIS A 259 27.91 -9.01 -6.36
CA HIS A 259 28.81 -8.29 -5.45
C HIS A 259 29.21 -6.92 -6.01
N ARG A 260 29.46 -6.82 -7.32
CA ARG A 260 29.70 -5.53 -7.98
C ARG A 260 28.48 -4.61 -7.88
N ALA A 261 27.29 -5.15 -8.12
CA ALA A 261 26.06 -4.38 -7.98
C ALA A 261 25.84 -3.85 -6.55
N VAL A 262 26.15 -4.65 -5.52
CA VAL A 262 26.08 -4.20 -4.12
C VAL A 262 27.08 -3.08 -3.83
N ALA A 263 28.31 -3.20 -4.37
CA ALA A 263 29.34 -2.17 -4.21
C ALA A 263 28.93 -0.85 -4.90
N GLU A 264 28.44 -0.93 -6.14
CA GLU A 264 27.93 0.24 -6.87
C GLU A 264 26.73 0.87 -6.16
N ALA A 265 25.80 0.04 -5.65
CA ALA A 265 24.67 0.53 -4.87
C ALA A 265 25.12 1.26 -3.60
N ALA A 266 26.14 0.75 -2.92
CA ALA A 266 26.70 1.39 -1.72
C ALA A 266 27.32 2.76 -2.03
N GLU A 267 28.03 2.87 -3.14
CA GLU A 267 28.63 4.14 -3.58
C GLU A 267 27.57 5.16 -4.03
N LYS A 268 26.55 4.70 -4.75
CA LYS A 268 25.53 5.56 -5.36
C LYS A 268 24.46 6.06 -4.36
N PHE A 269 24.07 5.21 -3.40
CA PHE A 269 22.91 5.46 -2.53
C PHE A 269 23.27 5.54 -1.05
N GLY A 270 24.46 5.08 -0.65
CA GLY A 270 24.91 5.01 0.73
C GLY A 270 26.23 5.76 0.96
N SER A 271 26.99 5.27 1.94
CA SER A 271 28.30 5.81 2.31
C SER A 271 29.49 5.20 1.55
N GLY A 272 29.24 4.30 0.60
CA GLY A 272 30.28 3.50 -0.06
C GLY A 272 30.76 2.29 0.77
N ALA A 273 30.18 2.07 1.95
CA ALA A 273 30.56 0.98 2.84
C ALA A 273 29.51 -0.15 2.85
N VAL A 274 30.03 -1.39 2.82
CA VAL A 274 29.22 -2.61 2.94
C VAL A 274 29.76 -3.44 4.11
N ALA A 275 28.87 -3.86 5.02
CA ALA A 275 29.22 -4.74 6.13
C ALA A 275 28.68 -6.15 5.90
N MET A 276 29.47 -7.17 6.26
CA MET A 276 29.01 -8.56 6.33
C MET A 276 28.40 -8.82 7.69
N THR A 277 27.25 -9.45 7.72
CA THR A 277 26.54 -9.73 8.98
C THR A 277 26.69 -11.19 9.40
N THR A 278 26.53 -11.44 10.69
CA THR A 278 26.54 -12.81 11.25
C THR A 278 25.37 -13.66 10.74
N ARG A 279 24.38 -13.04 10.08
CA ARG A 279 23.22 -13.71 9.46
C ARG A 279 23.46 -14.05 7.99
N LEU A 280 24.71 -13.99 7.54
CA LEU A 280 25.09 -14.26 6.15
C LEU A 280 24.38 -13.33 5.14
N THR A 281 24.11 -12.07 5.54
CA THR A 281 23.59 -11.02 4.67
C THR A 281 24.62 -9.91 4.54
N LEU A 282 24.48 -9.06 3.53
CA LEU A 282 25.24 -7.82 3.41
C LEU A 282 24.41 -6.65 3.92
N GLU A 283 25.04 -5.62 4.43
CA GLU A 283 24.40 -4.36 4.81
C GLU A 283 25.09 -3.19 4.12
N ILE A 284 24.37 -2.48 3.27
CA ILE A 284 24.79 -1.21 2.69
C ILE A 284 24.58 -0.14 3.74
N GLN A 285 25.66 0.54 4.12
CA GLN A 285 25.66 1.50 5.22
C GLN A 285 25.47 2.94 4.73
N GLY A 286 24.92 3.77 5.58
CA GLY A 286 24.86 5.21 5.35
C GLY A 286 23.83 5.66 4.33
N VAL A 287 22.76 4.89 4.12
CA VAL A 287 21.69 5.19 3.18
C VAL A 287 20.74 6.22 3.79
N LYS A 288 20.54 7.35 3.13
CA LYS A 288 19.52 8.31 3.53
C LYS A 288 18.12 7.79 3.18
N HIS A 289 17.12 8.22 3.94
CA HIS A 289 15.73 7.77 3.73
C HIS A 289 15.25 7.94 2.29
N GLU A 290 15.56 9.06 1.65
CA GLU A 290 15.19 9.37 0.26
C GLU A 290 15.79 8.40 -0.76
N ASN A 291 16.90 7.76 -0.42
CA ASN A 291 17.62 6.81 -1.27
C ASN A 291 17.18 5.35 -1.06
N ILE A 292 16.33 5.05 -0.08
CA ILE A 292 15.92 3.66 0.21
C ILE A 292 15.20 3.02 -0.98
N GLN A 293 14.20 3.69 -1.54
CA GLN A 293 13.45 3.12 -2.66
C GLN A 293 14.30 3.04 -3.95
N PRO A 294 15.04 4.08 -4.35
CA PRO A 294 15.97 3.97 -5.47
C PRO A 294 17.00 2.85 -5.32
N LEU A 295 17.50 2.62 -4.11
CA LEU A 295 18.42 1.52 -3.81
C LEU A 295 17.74 0.15 -3.99
N ILE A 296 16.53 -0.02 -3.46
CA ILE A 296 15.78 -1.28 -3.59
C ILE A 296 15.48 -1.58 -5.06
N ASP A 297 15.07 -0.57 -5.83
CA ASP A 297 14.78 -0.72 -7.26
C ASP A 297 16.05 -1.12 -8.03
N PHE A 298 17.17 -0.46 -7.75
CA PHE A 298 18.47 -0.79 -8.34
C PHE A 298 18.91 -2.24 -8.02
N LEU A 299 18.80 -2.66 -6.76
CA LEU A 299 19.14 -4.02 -6.36
C LEU A 299 18.23 -5.06 -7.04
N ALA A 300 16.93 -4.77 -7.17
CA ALA A 300 15.99 -5.66 -7.84
C ALA A 300 16.30 -5.84 -9.34
N GLU A 301 16.75 -4.81 -10.04
CA GLU A 301 17.21 -4.87 -11.42
C GLU A 301 18.41 -5.82 -11.59
N HIS A 302 19.21 -6.02 -10.53
CA HIS A 302 20.35 -6.92 -10.49
C HIS A 302 20.05 -8.29 -9.83
N GLY A 303 18.76 -8.60 -9.62
CA GLY A 303 18.31 -9.88 -9.05
C GLY A 303 18.54 -10.04 -7.56
N LEU A 304 18.79 -8.93 -6.84
CA LEU A 304 19.00 -8.86 -5.39
C LEU A 304 17.75 -8.34 -4.67
N SER A 305 17.59 -8.70 -3.37
CA SER A 305 16.47 -8.30 -2.54
C SER A 305 16.90 -7.96 -1.10
#